data_f99360db76dcf741b9e7495112cc3e4d
#
_entry.id   f99360db76dcf741b9e7495112cc3e4d
#
_cell.length_a   1.000
_cell.length_b   1.000
_cell.length_c   1.000
_cell.angle_alpha   90.00
_cell.angle_beta   90.00
_cell.angle_gamma   90.00
#
_symmetry.space_group_name_H-M   'P 1'
#
loop_
_entity.id
_entity.type
_entity.pdbx_description
1 polymer ?
#
loop_
_entity_poly.entity_id
_entity_poly.type
_entity_poly.pdbx_seq_one_letter_code
_entity_poly.pdbx_strand_id
1 'polypeptide(L)'
;MNSRDRQAWIIAVGLFVSLFFLWGSAYNTSPVFLSALLKAFGWSHSKGSWLPAVLVLAVGITGPMMGWFLDHFDARVVMGIGGLLTGGSFIAASRATTFTDLLIAYLALGVGLGASAWMPASVVIANWFGERRGTALGVVTAGMESGGMVMALVVGYVISHHGWRDAYFVLSIPVFFLVVPFLAIFLRGKPSEILQPQPGASSEMLPGCEVGEAIRTRAFWMLALAQLLWGLSAGAVIHIVAYLTGIGYTLQFATTGFATLAGLAALGKPVFGAVGDRIGGKNALAIALLLIAASHILVLNVRHEWLLILYLLVVGLAVASPVALAPLVLAESVGLRRFGTLYGWIQLASTLGLFGGPLIAGGLYDLTHSYVKSFETAALIALSGAAASFLCAAPRRAGLKLPAAAHGTAG
;
A
#
# COMPACT_ATOMS: atom_id res chain seq x y z
N MET A 1 -22.24 -0.80 19.94
CA MET A 1 -21.77 -0.47 18.57
C MET A 1 -23.00 0.01 17.80
N ASN A 2 -23.02 1.29 17.39
CA ASN A 2 -24.11 1.86 16.62
C ASN A 2 -24.26 1.17 15.26
N SER A 3 -25.45 1.26 14.63
CA SER A 3 -25.69 0.67 13.30
C SER A 3 -24.67 1.17 12.24
N ARG A 4 -24.26 2.43 12.33
CA ARG A 4 -23.22 3.06 11.49
C ARG A 4 -21.85 2.41 11.71
N ASP A 5 -21.43 2.21 12.95
CA ASP A 5 -20.14 1.56 13.27
C ASP A 5 -20.08 0.14 12.74
N ARG A 6 -21.19 -0.60 12.89
CA ARG A 6 -21.30 -1.95 12.35
C ARG A 6 -21.14 -1.97 10.82
N GLN A 7 -21.79 -1.04 10.13
CA GLN A 7 -21.68 -0.92 8.68
C GLN A 7 -20.27 -0.53 8.23
N ALA A 8 -19.64 0.41 8.93
CA ALA A 8 -18.26 0.82 8.67
C ALA A 8 -17.28 -0.37 8.77
N TRP A 9 -17.41 -1.19 9.81
CA TRP A 9 -16.56 -2.38 9.96
C TRP A 9 -16.86 -3.49 8.95
N ILE A 10 -18.12 -3.66 8.52
CA ILE A 10 -18.46 -4.58 7.43
C ILE A 10 -17.76 -4.15 6.12
N ILE A 11 -17.77 -2.84 5.81
CA ILE A 11 -17.05 -2.29 4.67
C ILE A 11 -15.54 -2.51 4.82
N ALA A 12 -14.98 -2.27 6.01
CA ALA A 12 -13.57 -2.47 6.27
C ALA A 12 -13.14 -3.94 6.08
N VAL A 13 -13.91 -4.89 6.59
CA VAL A 13 -13.65 -6.33 6.40
C VAL A 13 -13.76 -6.73 4.92
N GLY A 14 -14.76 -6.23 4.21
CA GLY A 14 -14.90 -6.49 2.78
C GLY A 14 -13.76 -5.89 1.96
N LEU A 15 -13.28 -4.71 2.32
CA LEU A 15 -12.10 -4.09 1.69
C LEU A 15 -10.81 -4.85 2.03
N PHE A 16 -10.65 -5.35 3.27
CA PHE A 16 -9.55 -6.26 3.64
C PHE A 16 -9.53 -7.48 2.72
N VAL A 17 -10.68 -8.16 2.55
CA VAL A 17 -10.81 -9.32 1.67
C VAL A 17 -10.55 -8.94 0.20
N SER A 18 -11.02 -7.77 -0.22
CA SER A 18 -10.73 -7.27 -1.58
C SER A 18 -9.24 -7.06 -1.81
N LEU A 19 -8.54 -6.43 -0.88
CA LEU A 19 -7.08 -6.22 -0.97
C LEU A 19 -6.31 -7.54 -0.87
N PHE A 20 -6.79 -8.49 -0.07
CA PHE A 20 -6.23 -9.84 0.02
C PHE A 20 -6.18 -10.51 -1.35
N PHE A 21 -7.28 -10.47 -2.11
CA PHE A 21 -7.32 -11.09 -3.43
C PHE A 21 -6.75 -10.20 -4.54
N LEU A 22 -6.95 -8.89 -4.52
CA LEU A 22 -6.46 -8.01 -5.58
C LEU A 22 -4.95 -7.85 -5.52
N TRP A 23 -4.44 -7.25 -4.44
CA TRP A 23 -3.02 -6.94 -4.30
C TRP A 23 -2.19 -8.18 -4.00
N GLY A 24 -2.69 -9.03 -3.09
CA GLY A 24 -2.05 -10.28 -2.73
C GLY A 24 -1.83 -11.20 -3.93
N SER A 25 -2.81 -11.28 -4.84
CA SER A 25 -2.72 -12.11 -6.05
C SER A 25 -1.90 -11.49 -7.18
N ALA A 26 -1.88 -10.16 -7.29
CA ALA A 26 -1.24 -9.51 -8.42
C ALA A 26 0.23 -9.16 -8.16
N TYR A 27 0.49 -8.40 -7.10
CA TYR A 27 1.83 -7.90 -6.81
C TYR A 27 2.69 -8.92 -6.07
N ASN A 28 2.15 -9.49 -4.98
CA ASN A 28 2.95 -10.33 -4.09
C ASN A 28 3.24 -11.73 -4.68
N THR A 29 2.46 -12.19 -5.68
CA THR A 29 2.75 -13.44 -6.41
C THR A 29 3.69 -13.25 -7.60
N SER A 30 3.98 -12.00 -7.98
CA SER A 30 4.84 -11.70 -9.14
C SER A 30 6.18 -12.43 -9.16
N PRO A 31 6.91 -12.62 -8.03
CA PRO A 31 8.16 -13.38 -8.04
C PRO A 31 7.96 -14.86 -8.42
N VAL A 32 6.85 -15.47 -8.00
CA VAL A 32 6.51 -16.86 -8.29
C VAL A 32 6.20 -17.04 -9.78
N PHE A 33 5.37 -16.14 -10.33
CA PHE A 33 5.09 -16.12 -11.77
C PHE A 33 6.34 -15.82 -12.60
N LEU A 34 7.17 -14.85 -12.18
CA LEU A 34 8.40 -14.50 -12.88
C LEU A 34 9.29 -15.73 -13.06
N SER A 35 9.53 -16.48 -11.98
CA SER A 35 10.33 -17.72 -12.04
C SER A 35 9.76 -18.73 -13.06
N ALA A 36 8.45 -18.95 -13.06
CA ALA A 36 7.79 -19.86 -13.98
C ALA A 36 7.85 -19.40 -15.44
N LEU A 37 7.64 -18.08 -15.68
CA LEU A 37 7.69 -17.51 -17.02
C LEU A 37 9.10 -17.49 -17.62
N LEU A 38 10.13 -17.19 -16.82
CA LEU A 38 11.52 -17.27 -17.25
C LEU A 38 11.86 -18.69 -17.72
N LYS A 39 11.40 -19.71 -16.97
CA LYS A 39 11.59 -21.11 -17.33
C LYS A 39 10.80 -21.52 -18.57
N ALA A 40 9.55 -21.05 -18.70
CA ALA A 40 8.65 -21.42 -19.79
C ALA A 40 9.06 -20.82 -21.15
N PHE A 41 9.55 -19.57 -21.15
CA PHE A 41 9.87 -18.83 -22.36
C PHE A 41 11.37 -18.66 -22.64
N GLY A 42 12.24 -19.05 -21.71
CA GLY A 42 13.69 -18.87 -21.84
C GLY A 42 14.13 -17.39 -21.84
N TRP A 43 13.36 -16.49 -21.23
CA TRP A 43 13.69 -15.07 -21.19
C TRP A 43 14.83 -14.78 -20.24
N SER A 44 15.58 -13.70 -20.52
CA SER A 44 16.51 -13.15 -19.56
C SER A 44 15.78 -12.56 -18.35
N HIS A 45 16.44 -12.55 -17.19
CA HIS A 45 15.92 -11.93 -15.97
C HIS A 45 15.54 -10.44 -16.20
N SER A 46 16.37 -9.71 -16.94
CA SER A 46 16.09 -8.31 -17.31
C SER A 46 14.78 -8.17 -18.07
N LYS A 47 14.54 -9.02 -19.09
CA LYS A 47 13.29 -8.99 -19.86
C LYS A 47 12.07 -9.33 -19.00
N GLY A 48 12.17 -10.36 -18.17
CA GLY A 48 11.06 -10.76 -17.28
C GLY A 48 10.70 -9.72 -16.23
N SER A 49 11.69 -8.99 -15.72
CA SER A 49 11.50 -7.94 -14.70
C SER A 49 10.67 -6.74 -15.18
N TRP A 50 10.50 -6.56 -16.49
CA TRP A 50 9.60 -5.53 -17.02
C TRP A 50 8.14 -5.75 -16.61
N LEU A 51 7.69 -7.00 -16.41
CA LEU A 51 6.32 -7.31 -16.05
C LEU A 51 5.92 -6.69 -14.69
N PRO A 52 6.58 -7.01 -13.57
CA PRO A 52 6.26 -6.37 -12.30
C PRO A 52 6.57 -4.86 -12.30
N ALA A 53 7.56 -4.38 -13.05
CA ALA A 53 7.87 -2.97 -13.15
C ALA A 53 6.74 -2.16 -13.81
N VAL A 54 6.19 -2.65 -14.93
CA VAL A 54 5.05 -2.01 -15.62
C VAL A 54 3.80 -2.03 -14.74
N LEU A 55 3.54 -3.11 -14.00
CA LEU A 55 2.42 -3.17 -13.04
C LEU A 55 2.53 -2.04 -12.01
N VAL A 56 3.68 -1.92 -11.35
CA VAL A 56 3.90 -0.89 -10.31
C VAL A 56 3.78 0.52 -10.89
N LEU A 57 4.39 0.77 -12.04
CA LEU A 57 4.30 2.07 -12.73
C LEU A 57 2.85 2.40 -13.11
N ALA A 58 2.09 1.44 -13.64
CA ALA A 58 0.70 1.64 -13.99
C ALA A 58 -0.16 1.97 -12.75
N VAL A 59 0.03 1.29 -11.63
CA VAL A 59 -0.63 1.62 -10.35
C VAL A 59 -0.32 3.06 -9.92
N GLY A 60 0.93 3.49 -10.02
CA GLY A 60 1.34 4.83 -9.61
C GLY A 60 0.77 5.93 -10.49
N ILE A 61 0.89 5.76 -11.82
CA ILE A 61 0.42 6.75 -12.80
C ILE A 61 -1.11 6.89 -12.77
N THR A 62 -1.83 5.80 -12.53
CA THR A 62 -3.29 5.84 -12.42
C THR A 62 -3.78 6.47 -11.12
N GLY A 63 -2.95 6.56 -10.08
CA GLY A 63 -3.32 7.11 -8.77
C GLY A 63 -4.01 8.48 -8.83
N PRO A 64 -3.39 9.53 -9.40
CA PRO A 64 -4.02 10.86 -9.51
C PRO A 64 -5.32 10.85 -10.30
N MET A 65 -5.40 10.07 -11.39
CA MET A 65 -6.62 9.96 -12.22
C MET A 65 -7.75 9.30 -11.43
N MET A 66 -7.47 8.16 -10.79
CA MET A 66 -8.46 7.43 -9.99
C MET A 66 -8.87 8.23 -8.75
N GLY A 67 -7.96 9.01 -8.17
CA GLY A 67 -8.28 9.94 -7.11
C GLY A 67 -9.30 10.99 -7.54
N TRP A 68 -9.12 11.57 -8.72
CA TRP A 68 -10.08 12.51 -9.30
C TRP A 68 -11.44 11.83 -9.57
N PHE A 69 -11.43 10.59 -10.12
CA PHE A 69 -12.68 9.84 -10.33
C PHE A 69 -13.41 9.57 -9.02
N LEU A 70 -12.71 9.20 -7.95
CA LEU A 70 -13.30 8.94 -6.62
C LEU A 70 -13.86 10.19 -5.93
N ASP A 71 -13.34 11.37 -6.26
CA ASP A 71 -13.88 12.63 -5.76
C ASP A 71 -15.19 13.03 -6.46
N HIS A 72 -15.43 12.56 -7.71
CA HIS A 72 -16.57 12.96 -8.55
C HIS A 72 -17.59 11.85 -8.78
N PHE A 73 -17.19 10.58 -8.72
CA PHE A 73 -18.04 9.43 -8.98
C PHE A 73 -18.18 8.53 -7.74
N ASP A 74 -19.20 7.68 -7.73
CA ASP A 74 -19.37 6.68 -6.67
C ASP A 74 -18.22 5.68 -6.70
N ALA A 75 -17.61 5.46 -5.52
CA ALA A 75 -16.53 4.49 -5.36
C ALA A 75 -16.89 3.08 -5.83
N ARG A 76 -18.16 2.68 -5.78
CA ARG A 76 -18.64 1.40 -6.31
C ARG A 76 -18.34 1.24 -7.79
N VAL A 77 -18.63 2.28 -8.57
CA VAL A 77 -18.44 2.26 -10.02
C VAL A 77 -16.95 2.19 -10.35
N VAL A 78 -16.17 3.08 -9.74
CA VAL A 78 -14.71 3.16 -9.99
C VAL A 78 -14.03 1.85 -9.59
N MET A 79 -14.27 1.39 -8.35
CA MET A 79 -13.64 0.17 -7.84
C MET A 79 -14.20 -1.10 -8.51
N GLY A 80 -15.48 -1.12 -8.85
CA GLY A 80 -16.11 -2.24 -9.57
C GLY A 80 -15.51 -2.42 -10.96
N ILE A 81 -15.36 -1.34 -11.74
CA ILE A 81 -14.70 -1.36 -13.05
C ILE A 81 -13.23 -1.78 -12.90
N GLY A 82 -12.52 -1.24 -11.88
CA GLY A 82 -11.15 -1.64 -11.57
C GLY A 82 -11.02 -3.12 -11.25
N GLY A 83 -11.96 -3.68 -10.46
CA GLY A 83 -12.02 -5.11 -10.16
C GLY A 83 -12.28 -5.97 -11.40
N LEU A 84 -13.22 -5.57 -12.26
CA LEU A 84 -13.49 -6.24 -13.54
C LEU A 84 -12.26 -6.23 -14.45
N LEU A 85 -11.55 -5.10 -14.53
CA LEU A 85 -10.32 -4.98 -15.30
C LEU A 85 -9.21 -5.87 -14.73
N THR A 86 -9.07 -5.92 -13.40
CA THR A 86 -8.11 -6.80 -12.71
C THR A 86 -8.38 -8.28 -13.01
N GLY A 87 -9.64 -8.72 -12.86
CA GLY A 87 -10.05 -10.10 -13.17
C GLY A 87 -9.86 -10.44 -14.65
N GLY A 88 -10.24 -9.53 -15.56
CA GLY A 88 -10.05 -9.66 -16.99
C GLY A 88 -8.56 -9.73 -17.38
N SER A 89 -7.71 -8.98 -16.70
CA SER A 89 -6.26 -9.01 -16.91
C SER A 89 -5.64 -10.35 -16.52
N PHE A 90 -6.12 -11.01 -15.46
CA PHE A 90 -5.70 -12.37 -15.11
C PHE A 90 -6.10 -13.37 -16.19
N ILE A 91 -7.33 -13.27 -16.75
CA ILE A 91 -7.77 -14.12 -17.86
C ILE A 91 -6.90 -13.84 -19.11
N ALA A 92 -6.60 -12.58 -19.41
CA ALA A 92 -5.73 -12.23 -20.54
C ALA A 92 -4.32 -12.81 -20.34
N ALA A 93 -3.74 -12.68 -19.14
CA ALA A 93 -2.45 -13.26 -18.81
C ALA A 93 -2.45 -14.79 -18.95
N SER A 94 -3.53 -15.49 -18.56
CA SER A 94 -3.63 -16.95 -18.69
C SER A 94 -3.59 -17.43 -20.15
N ARG A 95 -4.02 -16.59 -21.09
CA ARG A 95 -4.06 -16.87 -22.53
C ARG A 95 -2.88 -16.32 -23.32
N ALA A 96 -1.96 -15.63 -22.64
CA ALA A 96 -0.82 -14.99 -23.28
C ALA A 96 0.11 -16.00 -23.96
N THR A 97 0.55 -15.67 -25.16
CA THR A 97 1.48 -16.49 -25.97
C THR A 97 2.80 -15.78 -26.19
N THR A 98 2.81 -14.45 -26.08
CA THR A 98 3.98 -13.61 -26.30
C THR A 98 4.33 -12.75 -25.08
N PHE A 99 5.55 -12.19 -25.07
CA PHE A 99 5.94 -11.21 -24.06
C PHE A 99 5.04 -9.97 -24.09
N THR A 100 4.67 -9.53 -25.27
CA THR A 100 3.82 -8.35 -25.46
C THR A 100 2.42 -8.57 -24.89
N ASP A 101 1.84 -9.78 -25.05
CA ASP A 101 0.54 -10.10 -24.46
C ASP A 101 0.58 -9.99 -22.94
N LEU A 102 1.63 -10.55 -22.31
CA LEU A 102 1.83 -10.43 -20.86
C LEU A 102 2.07 -9.00 -20.43
N LEU A 103 2.85 -8.22 -21.18
CA LEU A 103 3.11 -6.83 -20.88
C LEU A 103 1.81 -6.00 -20.88
N ILE A 104 0.95 -6.20 -21.88
CA ILE A 104 -0.36 -5.54 -21.96
C ILE A 104 -1.26 -6.00 -20.80
N ALA A 105 -1.28 -7.29 -20.50
CA ALA A 105 -2.05 -7.82 -19.37
C ALA A 105 -1.59 -7.23 -18.03
N TYR A 106 -0.28 -7.10 -17.80
CA TYR A 106 0.28 -6.50 -16.60
C TYR A 106 0.04 -4.98 -16.51
N LEU A 107 0.08 -4.28 -17.64
CA LEU A 107 -0.32 -2.87 -17.72
C LEU A 107 -1.79 -2.70 -17.30
N ALA A 108 -2.68 -3.48 -17.91
CA ALA A 108 -4.11 -3.47 -17.59
C ALA A 108 -4.37 -3.87 -16.13
N LEU A 109 -3.62 -4.88 -15.62
CA LEU A 109 -3.67 -5.31 -14.23
C LEU A 109 -3.28 -4.16 -13.27
N GLY A 110 -2.23 -3.41 -13.59
CA GLY A 110 -1.80 -2.25 -12.82
C GLY A 110 -2.84 -1.12 -12.82
N VAL A 111 -3.46 -0.83 -13.96
CA VAL A 111 -4.57 0.14 -14.04
C VAL A 111 -5.77 -0.32 -13.20
N GLY A 112 -6.15 -1.60 -13.31
CA GLY A 112 -7.22 -2.20 -12.52
C GLY A 112 -6.98 -2.12 -11.02
N LEU A 113 -5.76 -2.43 -10.57
CA LEU A 113 -5.35 -2.28 -9.16
C LEU A 113 -5.35 -0.82 -8.71
N GLY A 114 -4.86 0.09 -9.54
CA GLY A 114 -4.91 1.54 -9.24
C GLY A 114 -6.33 2.04 -8.99
N ALA A 115 -7.31 1.47 -9.71
CA ALA A 115 -8.71 1.82 -9.59
C ALA A 115 -9.44 1.09 -8.44
N SER A 116 -8.97 -0.08 -7.97
CA SER A 116 -9.74 -0.93 -7.05
C SER A 116 -9.01 -1.36 -5.78
N ALA A 117 -7.67 -1.14 -5.68
CA ALA A 117 -6.90 -1.63 -4.55
C ALA A 117 -6.75 -0.60 -3.41
N TRP A 118 -5.55 -0.49 -2.85
CA TRP A 118 -5.28 0.19 -1.56
C TRP A 118 -5.59 1.68 -1.52
N MET A 119 -5.36 2.41 -2.62
CA MET A 119 -5.64 3.85 -2.68
C MET A 119 -7.15 4.13 -2.61
N PRO A 120 -8.00 3.54 -3.49
CA PRO A 120 -9.45 3.71 -3.38
C PRO A 120 -10.02 3.20 -2.06
N ALA A 121 -9.53 2.07 -1.55
CA ALA A 121 -9.93 1.55 -0.24
C ALA A 121 -9.64 2.55 0.88
N SER A 122 -8.48 3.22 0.83
CA SER A 122 -8.11 4.25 1.81
C SER A 122 -9.04 5.47 1.75
N VAL A 123 -9.47 5.88 0.55
CA VAL A 123 -10.47 6.97 0.38
C VAL A 123 -11.80 6.59 1.03
N VAL A 124 -12.28 5.38 0.80
CA VAL A 124 -13.52 4.88 1.40
C VAL A 124 -13.41 4.85 2.93
N ILE A 125 -12.34 4.28 3.47
CA ILE A 125 -12.12 4.20 4.93
C ILE A 125 -12.02 5.61 5.55
N ALA A 126 -11.33 6.54 4.88
CA ALA A 126 -11.22 7.91 5.35
C ALA A 126 -12.57 8.62 5.47
N ASN A 127 -13.54 8.26 4.62
CA ASN A 127 -14.90 8.80 4.65
C ASN A 127 -15.79 8.16 5.74
N TRP A 128 -15.55 6.89 6.08
CA TRP A 128 -16.38 6.13 7.03
C TRP A 128 -15.93 6.26 8.48
N PHE A 129 -14.62 6.38 8.71
CA PHE A 129 -14.03 6.40 10.05
C PHE A 129 -13.53 7.80 10.43
N GLY A 130 -13.82 8.21 11.66
CA GLY A 130 -13.30 9.45 12.31
C GLY A 130 -12.14 9.12 13.26
N GLU A 131 -12.46 8.78 14.50
CA GLU A 131 -11.48 8.60 15.59
C GLU A 131 -10.58 7.38 15.44
N ARG A 132 -11.08 6.27 14.80
CA ARG A 132 -10.33 5.01 14.60
C ARG A 132 -9.89 4.83 13.15
N ARG A 133 -9.66 5.94 12.44
CA ARG A 133 -9.29 5.91 11.02
C ARG A 133 -7.98 5.18 10.77
N GLY A 134 -6.96 5.45 11.57
CA GLY A 134 -5.65 4.81 11.45
C GLY A 134 -5.72 3.29 11.67
N THR A 135 -6.44 2.86 12.71
CA THR A 135 -6.68 1.43 12.97
C THR A 135 -7.39 0.76 11.80
N ALA A 136 -8.46 1.38 11.28
CA ALA A 136 -9.23 0.85 10.16
C ALA A 136 -8.39 0.76 8.87
N LEU A 137 -7.59 1.80 8.56
CA LEU A 137 -6.64 1.81 7.45
C LEU A 137 -5.59 0.70 7.60
N GLY A 138 -5.06 0.52 8.81
CA GLY A 138 -4.10 -0.52 9.12
C GLY A 138 -4.68 -1.92 8.90
N VAL A 139 -5.88 -2.19 9.42
CA VAL A 139 -6.58 -3.47 9.24
C VAL A 139 -6.85 -3.75 7.77
N VAL A 140 -7.42 -2.79 7.05
CA VAL A 140 -7.76 -2.96 5.62
C VAL A 140 -6.50 -3.23 4.79
N THR A 141 -5.45 -2.46 4.99
CA THR A 141 -4.21 -2.61 4.20
C THR A 141 -3.38 -3.83 4.60
N ALA A 142 -3.57 -4.40 5.81
CA ALA A 142 -2.97 -5.67 6.21
C ALA A 142 -3.44 -6.84 5.31
N GLY A 143 -4.62 -6.72 4.66
CA GLY A 143 -5.10 -7.67 3.67
C GLY A 143 -4.12 -7.89 2.53
N MET A 144 -3.36 -6.86 2.12
CA MET A 144 -2.36 -6.95 1.05
C MET A 144 -1.29 -7.99 1.37
N GLU A 145 -0.68 -7.91 2.53
CA GLU A 145 0.42 -8.81 2.94
C GLU A 145 -0.10 -10.21 3.31
N SER A 146 -1.23 -10.27 4.02
CA SER A 146 -1.88 -11.54 4.35
C SER A 146 -2.29 -12.29 3.07
N GLY A 147 -2.83 -11.58 2.09
CA GLY A 147 -3.15 -12.12 0.77
C GLY A 147 -1.91 -12.62 0.04
N GLY A 148 -0.83 -11.83 0.06
CA GLY A 148 0.44 -12.21 -0.55
C GLY A 148 1.00 -13.52 -0.01
N MET A 149 0.98 -13.69 1.31
CA MET A 149 1.45 -14.90 1.96
C MET A 149 0.64 -16.14 1.52
N VAL A 150 -0.68 -16.05 1.52
CA VAL A 150 -1.55 -17.18 1.18
C VAL A 150 -1.56 -17.43 -0.33
N MET A 151 -1.71 -16.38 -1.15
CA MET A 151 -1.80 -16.52 -2.60
C MET A 151 -0.49 -17.00 -3.23
N ALA A 152 0.68 -16.65 -2.68
CA ALA A 152 1.95 -17.19 -3.14
C ALA A 152 2.01 -18.73 -3.01
N LEU A 153 1.49 -19.28 -1.91
CA LEU A 153 1.40 -20.73 -1.71
C LEU A 153 0.43 -21.38 -2.70
N VAL A 154 -0.76 -20.78 -2.87
CA VAL A 154 -1.78 -21.27 -3.83
C VAL A 154 -1.22 -21.26 -5.25
N VAL A 155 -0.64 -20.14 -5.66
CA VAL A 155 -0.04 -19.98 -7.00
C VAL A 155 1.12 -20.96 -7.21
N GLY A 156 2.00 -21.10 -6.22
CA GLY A 156 3.10 -22.05 -6.27
C GLY A 156 2.61 -23.50 -6.45
N TYR A 157 1.58 -23.90 -5.72
CA TYR A 157 0.96 -25.22 -5.86
C TYR A 157 0.33 -25.41 -7.26
N VAL A 158 -0.47 -24.45 -7.73
CA VAL A 158 -1.11 -24.57 -9.05
C VAL A 158 -0.08 -24.58 -10.17
N ILE A 159 0.96 -23.72 -10.12
CA ILE A 159 2.03 -23.71 -11.12
C ILE A 159 2.75 -25.06 -11.20
N SER A 160 3.04 -25.68 -10.06
CA SER A 160 3.77 -26.95 -10.02
C SER A 160 2.98 -28.13 -10.58
N HIS A 161 1.64 -28.12 -10.52
CA HIS A 161 0.78 -29.22 -10.95
C HIS A 161 0.06 -28.98 -12.28
N HIS A 162 -0.29 -27.72 -12.57
CA HIS A 162 -1.15 -27.35 -13.71
C HIS A 162 -0.51 -26.30 -14.63
N GLY A 163 0.58 -25.68 -14.18
CA GLY A 163 1.28 -24.65 -14.95
C GLY A 163 0.80 -23.23 -14.66
N TRP A 164 1.56 -22.26 -15.17
CA TRP A 164 1.36 -20.84 -14.88
C TRP A 164 0.08 -20.25 -15.49
N ARG A 165 -0.42 -20.81 -16.61
CA ARG A 165 -1.66 -20.36 -17.26
C ARG A 165 -2.86 -20.62 -16.38
N ASP A 166 -2.98 -21.82 -15.84
CA ASP A 166 -4.05 -22.21 -14.94
C ASP A 166 -3.97 -21.42 -13.62
N ALA A 167 -2.75 -21.12 -13.15
CA ALA A 167 -2.60 -20.26 -11.97
C ALA A 167 -3.18 -18.86 -12.18
N TYR A 168 -2.94 -18.19 -13.31
CA TYR A 168 -3.60 -16.92 -13.62
C TYR A 168 -5.11 -17.06 -13.70
N PHE A 169 -5.60 -18.11 -14.34
CA PHE A 169 -7.05 -18.35 -14.43
C PHE A 169 -7.68 -18.53 -13.06
N VAL A 170 -7.07 -19.33 -12.17
CA VAL A 170 -7.52 -19.54 -10.79
C VAL A 170 -7.59 -18.22 -10.01
N LEU A 171 -6.61 -17.32 -10.19
CA LEU A 171 -6.63 -16.01 -9.53
C LEU A 171 -7.79 -15.12 -9.98
N SER A 172 -8.31 -15.29 -11.19
CA SER A 172 -9.45 -14.52 -11.66
C SER A 172 -10.75 -14.89 -10.94
N ILE A 173 -10.88 -16.13 -10.48
CA ILE A 173 -12.11 -16.66 -9.87
C ILE A 173 -12.55 -15.86 -8.64
N PRO A 174 -11.73 -15.71 -7.57
CA PRO A 174 -12.14 -14.94 -6.40
C PRO A 174 -12.36 -13.46 -6.73
N VAL A 175 -11.66 -12.90 -7.72
CA VAL A 175 -11.88 -11.52 -8.15
C VAL A 175 -13.29 -11.35 -8.72
N PHE A 176 -13.73 -12.20 -9.66
CA PHE A 176 -15.05 -12.09 -10.27
C PHE A 176 -16.20 -12.51 -9.35
N PHE A 177 -16.02 -13.55 -8.54
CA PHE A 177 -17.11 -14.11 -7.76
C PHE A 177 -17.23 -13.59 -6.34
N LEU A 178 -16.17 -12.99 -5.80
CA LEU A 178 -16.17 -12.45 -4.44
C LEU A 178 -15.91 -10.93 -4.43
N VAL A 179 -14.81 -10.47 -5.03
CA VAL A 179 -14.38 -9.07 -4.94
C VAL A 179 -15.32 -8.16 -5.73
N VAL A 180 -15.56 -8.44 -7.01
CA VAL A 180 -16.41 -7.60 -7.87
C VAL A 180 -17.84 -7.50 -7.34
N PRO A 181 -18.54 -8.59 -6.94
CA PRO A 181 -19.85 -8.49 -6.32
C PRO A 181 -19.85 -7.68 -5.03
N PHE A 182 -18.84 -7.85 -4.17
CA PHE A 182 -18.74 -7.04 -2.96
C PHE A 182 -18.59 -5.54 -3.30
N LEU A 183 -17.68 -5.19 -4.20
CA LEU A 183 -17.44 -3.81 -4.61
C LEU A 183 -18.67 -3.18 -5.27
N ALA A 184 -19.39 -3.94 -6.11
CA ALA A 184 -20.55 -3.43 -6.85
C ALA A 184 -21.81 -3.31 -5.99
N ILE A 185 -22.04 -4.23 -5.03
CA ILE A 185 -23.30 -4.35 -4.30
C ILE A 185 -23.19 -3.76 -2.90
N PHE A 186 -22.16 -4.13 -2.16
CA PHE A 186 -22.05 -3.83 -0.73
C PHE A 186 -21.22 -2.59 -0.41
N LEU A 187 -20.32 -2.19 -1.30
CA LEU A 187 -19.49 -1.02 -1.06
C LEU A 187 -20.34 0.25 -1.09
N ARG A 188 -20.15 1.10 -0.09
CA ARG A 188 -20.68 2.46 -0.06
C ARG A 188 -19.51 3.42 0.17
N GLY A 189 -19.26 4.30 -0.79
CA GLY A 189 -18.12 5.22 -0.73
C GLY A 189 -18.23 6.27 0.37
N LYS A 190 -19.48 6.63 0.74
CA LYS A 190 -19.79 7.61 1.79
C LYS A 190 -20.98 7.13 2.61
N PRO A 191 -21.07 7.49 3.93
CA PRO A 191 -22.27 7.27 4.73
C PRO A 191 -23.50 7.96 4.14
N SER A 192 -24.67 7.32 4.27
CA SER A 192 -25.95 7.86 3.73
C SER A 192 -26.32 9.22 4.29
N GLU A 193 -25.91 9.54 5.52
CA GLU A 193 -26.13 10.84 6.17
C GLU A 193 -25.39 12.00 5.47
N ILE A 194 -24.28 11.71 4.78
CA ILE A 194 -23.53 12.69 3.98
C ILE A 194 -24.17 12.86 2.59
N LEU A 195 -24.91 11.84 2.11
CA LEU A 195 -25.55 11.82 0.80
C LEU A 195 -26.96 12.41 0.80
N GLN A 196 -27.62 12.51 1.98
CA GLN A 196 -28.94 13.15 2.13
C GLN A 196 -28.74 14.49 2.81
N PRO A 197 -28.82 15.63 2.08
CA PRO A 197 -28.88 16.93 2.70
C PRO A 197 -30.17 16.98 3.53
N GLN A 198 -30.08 17.27 4.83
CA GLN A 198 -31.27 17.60 5.61
C GLN A 198 -31.93 18.85 4.97
N PRO A 199 -33.25 18.88 4.85
CA PRO A 199 -33.95 20.08 4.36
C PRO A 199 -33.54 21.27 5.22
N GLY A 200 -32.83 22.25 4.63
CA GLY A 200 -32.31 23.42 5.33
C GLY A 200 -30.85 23.38 5.76
N ALA A 201 -30.19 22.26 5.69
CA ALA A 201 -28.73 22.22 5.80
C ALA A 201 -28.12 22.57 4.42
N SER A 202 -27.37 23.66 4.35
CA SER A 202 -26.45 23.91 3.24
C SER A 202 -25.65 22.65 3.04
N SER A 203 -25.55 22.15 1.79
CA SER A 203 -24.73 20.97 1.40
C SER A 203 -23.39 21.04 2.13
N GLU A 204 -23.28 20.37 3.30
CA GLU A 204 -22.05 20.36 4.08
C GLU A 204 -21.03 19.56 3.27
N MET A 205 -20.27 20.30 2.45
CA MET A 205 -19.09 19.77 1.81
C MET A 205 -18.15 19.25 2.90
N LEU A 206 -17.64 18.04 2.72
CA LEU A 206 -16.65 17.49 3.64
C LEU A 206 -15.58 18.53 3.98
N PRO A 207 -15.24 18.72 5.26
CA PRO A 207 -14.29 19.75 5.66
C PRO A 207 -12.92 19.48 5.04
N GLY A 208 -12.29 20.51 4.48
CA GLY A 208 -10.98 20.35 3.87
C GLY A 208 -10.66 21.41 2.83
N CYS A 209 -9.44 21.31 2.29
CA CYS A 209 -8.92 22.21 1.27
C CYS A 209 -9.33 21.78 -0.14
N GLU A 210 -9.44 22.75 -1.05
CA GLU A 210 -9.41 22.49 -2.49
C GLU A 210 -7.99 22.10 -2.92
N VAL A 211 -7.87 21.42 -4.07
CA VAL A 211 -6.56 20.94 -4.57
C VAL A 211 -5.56 22.09 -4.67
N GLY A 212 -5.96 23.23 -5.24
CA GLY A 212 -5.10 24.41 -5.38
C GLY A 212 -4.64 25.01 -4.06
N GLU A 213 -5.43 24.88 -2.99
CA GLU A 213 -5.05 25.31 -1.64
C GLU A 213 -4.09 24.30 -1.00
N ALA A 214 -4.41 23.00 -1.11
CA ALA A 214 -3.63 21.92 -0.50
C ALA A 214 -2.21 21.86 -1.04
N ILE A 215 -2.01 21.96 -2.37
CA ILE A 215 -0.69 21.95 -3.00
C ILE A 215 0.18 23.17 -2.65
N ARG A 216 -0.42 24.25 -2.09
CA ARG A 216 0.33 25.41 -1.55
C ARG A 216 0.76 25.20 -0.11
N THR A 217 0.28 24.13 0.55
CA THR A 217 0.64 23.86 1.93
C THR A 217 1.97 23.11 2.04
N ARG A 218 2.77 23.46 3.03
CA ARG A 218 3.98 22.72 3.38
C ARG A 218 3.65 21.27 3.75
N ALA A 219 2.51 21.03 4.41
CA ALA A 219 2.09 19.72 4.86
C ALA A 219 1.97 18.72 3.71
N PHE A 220 1.36 19.12 2.58
CA PHE A 220 1.22 18.27 1.40
C PHE A 220 2.58 17.83 0.83
N TRP A 221 3.49 18.79 0.60
CA TRP A 221 4.79 18.48 0.01
C TRP A 221 5.71 17.70 0.96
N MET A 222 5.61 17.97 2.29
CA MET A 222 6.39 17.19 3.26
C MET A 222 5.88 15.76 3.37
N LEU A 223 4.57 15.53 3.25
CA LEU A 223 4.01 14.18 3.20
C LEU A 223 4.41 13.47 1.89
N ALA A 224 4.32 14.14 0.75
CA ALA A 224 4.76 13.58 -0.54
C ALA A 224 6.25 13.20 -0.50
N LEU A 225 7.09 14.07 0.06
CA LEU A 225 8.52 13.81 0.25
C LEU A 225 8.76 12.64 1.21
N ALA A 226 8.07 12.59 2.34
CA ALA A 226 8.19 11.49 3.30
C ALA A 226 7.83 10.15 2.66
N GLN A 227 6.77 10.11 1.83
CA GLN A 227 6.34 8.91 1.12
C GLN A 227 7.31 8.50 -0.01
N LEU A 228 7.87 9.44 -0.75
CA LEU A 228 8.93 9.19 -1.72
C LEU A 228 10.16 8.58 -1.03
N LEU A 229 10.62 9.21 0.05
CA LEU A 229 11.80 8.78 0.80
C LEU A 229 11.57 7.43 1.50
N TRP A 230 10.36 7.18 1.99
CA TRP A 230 9.98 5.86 2.46
C TRP A 230 10.15 4.79 1.36
N GLY A 231 9.59 5.03 0.18
CA GLY A 231 9.67 4.09 -0.94
C GLY A 231 11.11 3.82 -1.36
N LEU A 232 11.94 4.86 -1.45
CA LEU A 232 13.37 4.74 -1.76
C LEU A 232 14.11 3.89 -0.71
N SER A 233 13.83 4.12 0.57
CA SER A 233 14.44 3.37 1.67
C SER A 233 13.97 1.91 1.72
N ALA A 234 12.65 1.67 1.55
CA ALA A 234 12.06 0.32 1.56
C ALA A 234 12.61 -0.55 0.43
N GLY A 235 13.06 0.06 -0.68
CA GLY A 235 13.67 -0.65 -1.80
C GLY A 235 14.94 -1.42 -1.42
N ALA A 236 15.68 -1.00 -0.41
CA ALA A 236 16.86 -1.74 0.06
C ALA A 236 16.48 -3.10 0.70
N VAL A 237 15.26 -3.21 1.29
CA VAL A 237 14.80 -4.46 1.93
C VAL A 237 14.65 -5.61 0.93
N ILE A 238 14.43 -5.31 -0.35
CA ILE A 238 14.35 -6.34 -1.42
C ILE A 238 15.66 -7.11 -1.55
N HIS A 239 16.79 -6.46 -1.26
CA HIS A 239 18.12 -7.07 -1.34
C HIS A 239 18.55 -7.85 -0.07
N ILE A 240 17.67 -7.94 0.94
CA ILE A 240 18.02 -8.57 2.23
C ILE A 240 18.43 -10.03 2.08
N VAL A 241 17.78 -10.80 1.20
CA VAL A 241 18.12 -12.21 0.96
C VAL A 241 19.53 -12.32 0.36
N ALA A 242 19.85 -11.48 -0.63
CA ALA A 242 21.16 -11.44 -1.24
C ALA A 242 22.25 -10.99 -0.23
N TYR A 243 21.93 -10.03 0.63
CA TYR A 243 22.85 -9.60 1.68
C TYR A 243 23.13 -10.72 2.70
N LEU A 244 22.07 -11.37 3.23
CA LEU A 244 22.22 -12.44 4.23
C LEU A 244 22.99 -13.64 3.67
N THR A 245 22.71 -14.02 2.41
CA THR A 245 23.50 -15.10 1.76
C THR A 245 24.95 -14.69 1.53
N GLY A 246 25.19 -13.42 1.20
CA GLY A 246 26.55 -12.88 1.02
C GLY A 246 27.41 -12.87 2.29
N ILE A 247 26.78 -12.77 3.48
CA ILE A 247 27.48 -12.82 4.78
C ILE A 247 27.49 -14.23 5.40
N GLY A 248 27.03 -15.29 4.66
CA GLY A 248 27.21 -16.68 5.05
C GLY A 248 25.97 -17.40 5.57
N TYR A 249 24.80 -16.76 5.62
CA TYR A 249 23.55 -17.47 5.93
C TYR A 249 23.09 -18.35 4.75
N THR A 250 22.44 -19.47 5.04
CA THR A 250 21.87 -20.32 3.98
C THR A 250 20.72 -19.61 3.27
N LEU A 251 20.52 -19.91 1.99
CA LEU A 251 19.43 -19.36 1.21
C LEU A 251 18.06 -19.66 1.86
N GLN A 252 17.89 -20.88 2.39
CA GLN A 252 16.65 -21.27 3.08
C GLN A 252 16.38 -20.39 4.31
N PHE A 253 17.39 -20.12 5.11
CA PHE A 253 17.28 -19.27 6.29
C PHE A 253 16.95 -17.83 5.92
N ALA A 254 17.63 -17.27 4.91
CA ALA A 254 17.40 -15.91 4.42
C ALA A 254 16.00 -15.72 3.83
N THR A 255 15.51 -16.70 3.05
CA THR A 255 14.14 -16.66 2.49
C THR A 255 13.06 -16.83 3.56
N THR A 256 13.29 -17.69 4.57
CA THR A 256 12.38 -17.80 5.72
C THR A 256 12.31 -16.49 6.50
N GLY A 257 13.46 -15.83 6.71
CA GLY A 257 13.49 -14.50 7.32
C GLY A 257 12.68 -13.46 6.54
N PHE A 258 12.81 -13.43 5.22
CA PHE A 258 12.03 -12.55 4.36
C PHE A 258 10.52 -12.84 4.42
N ALA A 259 10.13 -14.11 4.44
CA ALA A 259 8.72 -14.51 4.61
C ALA A 259 8.16 -14.09 5.98
N THR A 260 8.96 -14.22 7.04
CA THR A 260 8.61 -13.76 8.39
C THR A 260 8.41 -12.24 8.41
N LEU A 261 9.26 -11.47 7.72
CA LEU A 261 9.12 -10.03 7.56
C LEU A 261 7.78 -9.67 6.94
N ALA A 262 7.35 -10.35 5.88
CA ALA A 262 6.05 -10.10 5.26
C ALA A 262 4.88 -10.38 6.21
N GLY A 263 4.95 -11.46 7.00
CA GLY A 263 3.95 -11.76 8.04
C GLY A 263 3.89 -10.68 9.13
N LEU A 264 5.05 -10.21 9.60
CA LEU A 264 5.13 -9.12 10.58
C LEU A 264 4.63 -7.79 10.00
N ALA A 265 4.83 -7.52 8.71
CA ALA A 265 4.32 -6.33 8.03
C ALA A 265 2.77 -6.29 8.02
N ALA A 266 2.12 -7.45 7.91
CA ALA A 266 0.66 -7.54 8.03
C ALA A 266 0.17 -7.12 9.43
N LEU A 267 0.91 -7.47 10.49
CA LEU A 267 0.60 -7.08 11.87
C LEU A 267 0.98 -5.62 12.15
N GLY A 268 2.07 -5.14 11.57
CA GLY A 268 2.58 -3.78 11.78
C GLY A 268 1.60 -2.70 11.35
N LYS A 269 0.90 -2.88 10.24
CA LYS A 269 -0.06 -1.90 9.72
C LYS A 269 -1.18 -1.55 10.70
N PRO A 270 -1.94 -2.50 11.28
CA PRO A 270 -2.96 -2.16 12.28
C PRO A 270 -2.37 -1.62 13.58
N VAL A 271 -1.18 -2.11 14.00
CA VAL A 271 -0.49 -1.60 15.19
C VAL A 271 -0.14 -0.12 15.02
N PHE A 272 0.54 0.23 13.92
CA PHE A 272 0.91 1.62 13.65
C PHE A 272 -0.30 2.50 13.32
N GLY A 273 -1.36 1.94 12.71
CA GLY A 273 -2.64 2.61 12.55
C GLY A 273 -3.25 3.03 13.90
N ALA A 274 -3.28 2.10 14.87
CA ALA A 274 -3.76 2.38 16.22
C ALA A 274 -2.84 3.35 17.00
N VAL A 275 -1.54 3.30 16.78
CA VAL A 275 -0.59 4.31 17.31
C VAL A 275 -0.90 5.67 16.70
N GLY A 276 -1.14 5.73 15.37
CA GLY A 276 -1.53 6.96 14.68
C GLY A 276 -2.80 7.60 15.22
N ASP A 277 -3.81 6.79 15.55
CA ASP A 277 -5.06 7.27 16.16
C ASP A 277 -4.84 7.90 17.56
N ARG A 278 -3.78 7.48 18.28
CA ARG A 278 -3.49 7.98 19.64
C ARG A 278 -2.58 9.20 19.67
N ILE A 279 -1.51 9.20 18.86
CA ILE A 279 -0.47 10.23 18.92
C ILE A 279 -0.46 11.15 17.69
N GLY A 280 -1.41 10.94 16.76
CA GLY A 280 -1.49 11.63 15.47
C GLY A 280 -0.67 10.96 14.38
N GLY A 281 -1.19 10.98 13.16
CA GLY A 281 -0.64 10.26 12.01
C GLY A 281 0.81 10.65 11.69
N LYS A 282 1.14 11.96 11.73
CA LYS A 282 2.50 12.45 11.44
C LYS A 282 3.56 11.91 12.41
N ASN A 283 3.23 11.83 13.72
CA ASN A 283 4.16 11.32 14.72
C ASN A 283 4.35 9.81 14.57
N ALA A 284 3.27 9.08 14.32
CA ALA A 284 3.33 7.65 14.04
C ALA A 284 4.14 7.34 12.77
N LEU A 285 3.96 8.13 11.69
CA LEU A 285 4.74 8.01 10.46
C LEU A 285 6.22 8.29 10.71
N ALA A 286 6.55 9.34 11.47
CA ALA A 286 7.93 9.64 11.83
C ALA A 286 8.58 8.52 12.65
N ILE A 287 7.86 7.95 13.63
CA ILE A 287 8.35 6.81 14.42
C ILE A 287 8.57 5.59 13.52
N ALA A 288 7.65 5.28 12.62
CA ALA A 288 7.82 4.17 11.67
C ALA A 288 9.09 4.35 10.82
N LEU A 289 9.32 5.56 10.29
CA LEU A 289 10.50 5.87 9.48
C LEU A 289 11.82 5.85 10.30
N LEU A 290 11.78 6.27 11.56
CA LEU A 290 12.92 6.15 12.48
C LEU A 290 13.25 4.68 12.77
N LEU A 291 12.24 3.83 12.97
CA LEU A 291 12.44 2.40 13.18
C LEU A 291 12.97 1.72 11.92
N ILE A 292 12.51 2.13 10.72
CA ILE A 292 13.05 1.66 9.44
C ILE A 292 14.53 2.08 9.33
N ALA A 293 14.87 3.32 9.64
CA ALA A 293 16.26 3.78 9.62
C ALA A 293 17.14 2.99 10.60
N ALA A 294 16.68 2.81 11.84
CA ALA A 294 17.37 2.02 12.85
C ALA A 294 17.55 0.55 12.40
N SER A 295 16.54 -0.04 11.74
CA SER A 295 16.66 -1.41 11.22
C SER A 295 17.72 -1.52 10.14
N HIS A 296 17.86 -0.54 9.25
CA HIS A 296 18.91 -0.55 8.22
C HIS A 296 20.32 -0.45 8.81
N ILE A 297 20.48 0.20 9.95
CA ILE A 297 21.77 0.18 10.67
C ILE A 297 21.95 -1.14 11.45
N LEU A 298 20.87 -1.65 12.04
CA LEU A 298 20.90 -2.91 12.78
C LEU A 298 21.31 -4.09 11.88
N VAL A 299 20.81 -4.15 10.64
CA VAL A 299 21.12 -5.23 9.70
C VAL A 299 22.62 -5.33 9.37
N LEU A 300 23.38 -4.24 9.45
CA LEU A 300 24.82 -4.24 9.22
C LEU A 300 25.61 -5.01 10.29
N ASN A 301 24.99 -5.25 11.44
CA ASN A 301 25.59 -5.93 12.59
C ASN A 301 25.00 -7.32 12.87
N VAL A 302 24.20 -7.89 11.97
CA VAL A 302 23.48 -9.18 12.15
C VAL A 302 24.41 -10.40 12.05
N ARG A 303 25.58 -10.34 12.67
CA ARG A 303 26.48 -11.51 12.82
C ARG A 303 26.01 -12.47 13.91
N HIS A 304 25.10 -12.03 14.79
CA HIS A 304 24.47 -12.82 15.83
C HIS A 304 22.99 -13.02 15.51
N GLU A 305 22.49 -14.25 15.67
CA GLU A 305 21.09 -14.61 15.34
C GLU A 305 20.05 -13.74 16.06
N TRP A 306 20.30 -13.37 17.32
CA TRP A 306 19.38 -12.50 18.07
C TRP A 306 19.26 -11.09 17.48
N LEU A 307 20.33 -10.53 16.89
CA LEU A 307 20.27 -9.26 16.17
C LEU A 307 19.46 -9.36 14.89
N LEU A 308 19.54 -10.50 14.20
CA LEU A 308 18.71 -10.76 13.03
C LEU A 308 17.24 -10.88 13.41
N ILE A 309 16.91 -11.58 14.50
CA ILE A 309 15.54 -11.65 15.01
C ILE A 309 15.02 -10.26 15.35
N LEU A 310 15.82 -9.45 16.05
CA LEU A 310 15.46 -8.07 16.37
C LEU A 310 15.26 -7.23 15.10
N TYR A 311 16.16 -7.36 14.10
CA TYR A 311 16.00 -6.71 12.81
C TYR A 311 14.67 -7.08 12.14
N LEU A 312 14.35 -8.37 12.04
CA LEU A 312 13.13 -8.85 11.41
C LEU A 312 11.87 -8.32 12.12
N LEU A 313 11.90 -8.28 13.46
CA LEU A 313 10.80 -7.71 14.25
C LEU A 313 10.63 -6.21 13.99
N VAL A 314 11.70 -5.45 14.04
CA VAL A 314 11.63 -3.99 13.90
C VAL A 314 11.25 -3.59 12.48
N VAL A 315 11.96 -4.11 11.47
CA VAL A 315 11.67 -3.77 10.08
C VAL A 315 10.32 -4.34 9.63
N GLY A 316 10.00 -5.57 10.01
CA GLY A 316 8.74 -6.21 9.65
C GLY A 316 7.53 -5.41 10.12
N LEU A 317 7.50 -4.99 11.37
CA LEU A 317 6.41 -4.18 11.90
C LEU A 317 6.36 -2.76 11.29
N ALA A 318 7.51 -2.17 10.95
CA ALA A 318 7.57 -0.75 10.55
C ALA A 318 7.49 -0.54 9.04
N VAL A 319 8.09 -1.41 8.21
CA VAL A 319 8.39 -1.13 6.79
C VAL A 319 7.14 -0.88 5.94
N ALA A 320 6.04 -1.57 6.20
CA ALA A 320 4.81 -1.43 5.44
C ALA A 320 3.79 -0.45 6.08
N SER A 321 4.08 0.05 7.28
CA SER A 321 3.16 0.92 8.04
C SER A 321 2.91 2.28 7.40
N PRO A 322 3.85 2.92 6.68
CA PRO A 322 3.59 4.19 5.98
C PRO A 322 2.45 4.12 4.96
N VAL A 323 2.14 2.94 4.41
CA VAL A 323 0.96 2.74 3.53
C VAL A 323 -0.35 3.04 4.24
N ALA A 324 -0.48 2.64 5.51
CA ALA A 324 -1.67 2.90 6.33
C ALA A 324 -1.67 4.31 6.92
N LEU A 325 -0.48 4.86 7.19
CA LEU A 325 -0.33 6.16 7.86
C LEU A 325 -0.44 7.35 6.91
N ALA A 326 -0.02 7.22 5.64
CA ALA A 326 -0.08 8.33 4.68
C ALA A 326 -1.51 8.90 4.49
N PRO A 327 -2.55 8.09 4.28
CA PRO A 327 -3.92 8.60 4.18
C PRO A 327 -4.43 9.20 5.50
N LEU A 328 -3.98 8.70 6.65
CA LEU A 328 -4.29 9.30 7.95
C LEU A 328 -3.69 10.71 8.07
N VAL A 329 -2.39 10.86 7.80
CA VAL A 329 -1.70 12.16 7.83
C VAL A 329 -2.32 13.15 6.86
N LEU A 330 -2.65 12.71 5.65
CA LEU A 330 -3.30 13.55 4.64
C LEU A 330 -4.66 14.07 5.14
N ALA A 331 -5.50 13.17 5.68
CA ALA A 331 -6.81 13.53 6.21
C ALA A 331 -6.72 14.52 7.38
N GLU A 332 -5.73 14.35 8.27
CA GLU A 332 -5.48 15.27 9.39
C GLU A 332 -4.96 16.64 8.93
N SER A 333 -4.18 16.67 7.84
CA SER A 333 -3.48 17.87 7.38
C SER A 333 -4.32 18.76 6.47
N VAL A 334 -5.05 18.17 5.51
CA VAL A 334 -5.78 18.92 4.46
C VAL A 334 -7.27 18.62 4.42
N GLY A 335 -7.74 17.66 5.22
CA GLY A 335 -9.14 17.25 5.30
C GLY A 335 -9.57 16.30 4.18
N LEU A 336 -10.90 16.14 4.01
CA LEU A 336 -11.49 15.10 3.17
C LEU A 336 -12.14 15.61 1.88
N ARG A 337 -12.17 16.93 1.62
CA ARG A 337 -12.94 17.54 0.53
C ARG A 337 -12.52 17.07 -0.86
N ARG A 338 -11.23 16.99 -1.12
CA ARG A 338 -10.59 16.50 -2.36
C ARG A 338 -9.56 15.40 -2.05
N PHE A 339 -9.91 14.56 -1.09
CA PHE A 339 -9.00 13.58 -0.53
C PHE A 339 -8.49 12.59 -1.58
N GLY A 340 -9.36 12.10 -2.48
CA GLY A 340 -9.00 11.15 -3.51
C GLY A 340 -7.91 11.68 -4.43
N THR A 341 -8.13 12.87 -5.00
CA THR A 341 -7.16 13.53 -5.90
C THR A 341 -5.83 13.77 -5.20
N LEU A 342 -5.86 14.33 -3.98
CA LEU A 342 -4.63 14.64 -3.23
C LEU A 342 -3.88 13.37 -2.84
N TYR A 343 -4.58 12.32 -2.41
CA TYR A 343 -3.96 11.05 -2.06
C TYR A 343 -3.37 10.33 -3.27
N GLY A 344 -4.00 10.47 -4.45
CA GLY A 344 -3.45 9.96 -5.70
C GLY A 344 -2.06 10.51 -6.02
N TRP A 345 -1.81 11.81 -5.79
CA TRP A 345 -0.48 12.41 -5.93
C TRP A 345 0.52 11.92 -4.89
N ILE A 346 0.08 11.73 -3.64
CA ILE A 346 0.92 11.12 -2.60
C ILE A 346 1.30 9.67 -2.97
N GLN A 347 0.35 8.92 -3.51
CA GLN A 347 0.61 7.56 -4.00
C GLN A 347 1.63 7.53 -5.13
N LEU A 348 1.54 8.46 -6.09
CA LEU A 348 2.52 8.57 -7.16
C LEU A 348 3.93 8.80 -6.60
N ALA A 349 4.08 9.69 -5.61
CA ALA A 349 5.36 9.90 -4.94
C ALA A 349 5.90 8.62 -4.27
N SER A 350 5.03 7.88 -3.57
CA SER A 350 5.39 6.58 -2.98
C SER A 350 5.84 5.57 -4.03
N THR A 351 5.14 5.52 -5.17
CA THR A 351 5.44 4.59 -6.26
C THR A 351 6.79 4.90 -6.91
N LEU A 352 7.08 6.19 -7.14
CA LEU A 352 8.40 6.61 -7.66
C LEU A 352 9.52 6.21 -6.70
N GLY A 353 9.28 6.31 -5.39
CA GLY A 353 10.21 5.82 -4.38
C GLY A 353 10.41 4.32 -4.44
N LEU A 354 9.34 3.54 -4.45
CA LEU A 354 9.38 2.07 -4.52
C LEU A 354 10.02 1.56 -5.82
N PHE A 355 9.89 2.32 -6.91
CA PHE A 355 10.57 2.02 -8.18
C PHE A 355 12.06 2.36 -8.13
N GLY A 356 12.42 3.53 -7.60
CA GLY A 356 13.80 4.02 -7.56
C GLY A 356 14.68 3.34 -6.50
N GLY A 357 14.08 2.92 -5.38
CA GLY A 357 14.80 2.37 -4.25
C GLY A 357 15.67 1.15 -4.56
N PRO A 358 15.12 0.10 -5.17
CA PRO A 358 15.91 -1.06 -5.57
C PRO A 358 17.02 -0.74 -6.56
N LEU A 359 16.78 0.22 -7.48
CA LEU A 359 17.77 0.65 -8.47
C LEU A 359 18.94 1.35 -7.80
N ILE A 360 18.68 2.22 -6.82
CA ILE A 360 19.74 2.89 -6.02
C ILE A 360 20.52 1.84 -5.22
N ALA A 361 19.84 0.93 -4.54
CA ALA A 361 20.50 -0.09 -3.73
C ALA A 361 21.36 -1.05 -4.57
N GLY A 362 20.85 -1.50 -5.74
CA GLY A 362 21.57 -2.32 -6.68
C GLY A 362 22.75 -1.59 -7.31
N GLY A 363 22.55 -0.34 -7.76
CA GLY A 363 23.63 0.47 -8.35
C GLY A 363 24.76 0.75 -7.35
N LEU A 364 24.44 1.00 -6.08
CA LEU A 364 25.47 1.12 -5.02
C LEU A 364 26.23 -0.19 -4.81
N TYR A 365 25.54 -1.33 -4.89
CA TYR A 365 26.20 -2.64 -4.82
C TYR A 365 27.15 -2.84 -6.00
N ASP A 366 26.74 -2.54 -7.22
CA ASP A 366 27.58 -2.70 -8.42
C ASP A 366 28.84 -1.83 -8.36
N LEU A 367 28.73 -0.64 -7.74
CA LEU A 367 29.87 0.27 -7.56
C LEU A 367 30.81 -0.13 -6.42
N THR A 368 30.27 -0.69 -5.34
CA THR A 368 31.03 -0.91 -4.08
C THR A 368 31.28 -2.39 -3.78
N HIS A 369 30.64 -3.30 -4.52
CA HIS A 369 30.59 -4.73 -4.27
C HIS A 369 30.16 -5.10 -2.84
N SER A 370 29.36 -4.22 -2.21
CA SER A 370 28.88 -4.40 -0.84
C SER A 370 27.51 -3.76 -0.63
N TYR A 371 26.59 -4.50 0.01
CA TYR A 371 25.28 -3.96 0.42
C TYR A 371 25.37 -3.00 1.62
N VAL A 372 26.52 -2.90 2.30
CA VAL A 372 26.68 -1.99 3.45
C VAL A 372 26.32 -0.57 3.06
N LYS A 373 26.87 -0.08 1.92
CA LYS A 373 26.58 1.28 1.44
C LYS A 373 25.11 1.46 1.04
N SER A 374 24.46 0.40 0.52
CA SER A 374 23.04 0.42 0.20
C SER A 374 22.18 0.61 1.45
N PHE A 375 22.45 -0.13 2.53
CA PHE A 375 21.70 -0.01 3.79
C PHE A 375 22.02 1.29 4.54
N GLU A 376 23.27 1.76 4.55
CA GLU A 376 23.64 3.07 5.11
C GLU A 376 22.88 4.20 4.41
N THR A 377 22.85 4.19 3.07
CA THR A 377 22.10 5.17 2.27
C THR A 377 20.61 5.09 2.54
N ALA A 378 20.05 3.87 2.59
CA ALA A 378 18.63 3.67 2.91
C ALA A 378 18.27 4.18 4.31
N ALA A 379 19.16 4.02 5.30
CA ALA A 379 18.98 4.59 6.64
C ALA A 379 18.94 6.12 6.62
N LEU A 380 19.86 6.77 5.91
CA LEU A 380 19.88 8.24 5.78
C LEU A 380 18.63 8.75 5.05
N ILE A 381 18.17 8.04 4.01
CA ILE A 381 16.93 8.36 3.31
C ILE A 381 15.73 8.25 4.26
N ALA A 382 15.62 7.18 5.06
CA ALA A 382 14.55 7.01 6.03
C ALA A 382 14.56 8.07 7.13
N LEU A 383 15.74 8.46 7.64
CA LEU A 383 15.90 9.57 8.60
C LEU A 383 15.44 10.91 8.00
N SER A 384 15.77 11.17 6.75
CA SER A 384 15.29 12.35 6.02
C SER A 384 13.77 12.33 5.84
N GLY A 385 13.19 11.14 5.59
CA GLY A 385 11.75 10.94 5.54
C GLY A 385 11.07 11.19 6.89
N ALA A 386 11.68 10.75 8.00
CA ALA A 386 11.18 11.03 9.34
C ALA A 386 11.18 12.54 9.64
N ALA A 387 12.27 13.24 9.28
CA ALA A 387 12.34 14.69 9.40
C ALA A 387 11.25 15.38 8.57
N ALA A 388 11.02 14.95 7.33
CA ALA A 388 9.94 15.46 6.49
C ALA A 388 8.56 15.23 7.15
N SER A 389 8.32 14.05 7.75
CA SER A 389 7.08 13.76 8.48
C SER A 389 6.86 14.68 9.68
N PHE A 390 7.88 14.97 10.48
CA PHE A 390 7.77 15.95 11.58
C PHE A 390 7.46 17.35 11.10
N LEU A 391 7.96 17.72 9.92
CA LEU A 391 7.72 19.03 9.29
C LEU A 391 6.33 19.11 8.63
N CYS A 392 5.58 18.02 8.58
CA CYS A 392 4.19 17.95 8.13
C CYS A 392 3.28 18.60 9.20
N ALA A 393 3.32 19.91 9.30
CA ALA A 393 2.47 20.67 10.22
C ALA A 393 1.10 20.88 9.58
N ALA A 394 0.02 20.55 10.31
CA ALA A 394 -1.32 20.96 9.91
C ALA A 394 -1.35 22.49 9.76
N PRO A 395 -1.96 23.04 8.69
CA PRO A 395 -2.15 24.47 8.61
C PRO A 395 -2.94 24.91 9.83
N ARG A 396 -2.39 25.85 10.59
CA ARG A 396 -3.11 26.52 11.68
C ARG A 396 -4.22 27.38 11.06
N ARG A 397 -5.36 26.79 10.77
CA ARG A 397 -6.58 27.58 10.50
C ARG A 397 -7.17 27.98 11.85
N ALA A 398 -7.06 29.25 12.16
CA ALA A 398 -7.97 29.89 13.10
C ALA A 398 -9.40 29.66 12.59
N GLY A 399 -10.16 28.74 13.20
CA GLY A 399 -11.58 28.58 12.92
C GLY A 399 -12.12 27.18 12.62
N LEU A 400 -11.32 26.15 12.27
CA LEU A 400 -11.86 24.78 12.21
C LEU A 400 -11.90 24.19 13.64
N LYS A 401 -12.89 24.56 14.42
CA LYS A 401 -13.34 23.74 15.55
C LYS A 401 -13.96 22.48 14.94
N LEU A 402 -13.26 21.33 15.04
CA LEU A 402 -13.94 20.04 14.97
C LEU A 402 -15.11 20.13 15.96
N PRO A 403 -16.34 19.73 15.58
CA PRO A 403 -17.42 19.68 16.55
C PRO A 403 -16.96 18.80 17.70
N ALA A 404 -16.82 19.40 18.87
CA ALA A 404 -16.60 18.68 20.11
C ALA A 404 -17.69 17.62 20.20
N ALA A 405 -17.33 16.35 20.42
CA ALA A 405 -18.27 15.31 20.72
C ALA A 405 -19.22 15.85 21.81
N ALA A 406 -20.51 15.94 21.48
CA ALA A 406 -21.52 16.28 22.45
C ALA A 406 -21.49 15.22 23.53
N HIS A 407 -20.77 15.51 24.61
CA HIS A 407 -20.97 14.81 25.87
C HIS A 407 -22.39 15.13 26.30
N GLY A 408 -23.31 14.18 26.02
CA GLY A 408 -24.63 14.20 26.59
C GLY A 408 -24.50 14.15 28.09
N THR A 409 -24.72 15.26 28.74
CA THR A 409 -25.09 15.36 30.14
C THR A 409 -26.47 14.72 30.25
N ALA A 410 -26.51 13.43 30.66
CA ALA A 410 -27.71 12.85 31.21
C ALA A 410 -27.84 13.42 32.63
N GLY A 411 -28.85 14.26 32.83
CA GLY A 411 -29.43 14.56 34.11
C GLY A 411 -30.51 13.50 34.42
#